data_9783e0f934a78709037b8958a4483e01
#
_entry.id   9783e0f934a78709037b8958a4483e01
#
_cell.length_a   1.000
_cell.length_b   1.000
_cell.length_c   1.000
_cell.angle_alpha   90.00
_cell.angle_beta   90.00
_cell.angle_gamma   90.00
#
_symmetry.space_group_name_H-M   'P 1'
#
loop_
_entity.id
_entity.type
_entity.pdbx_description
1 polymer ?
#
loop_
_entity_poly.entity_id
_entity_poly.type
_entity_poly.pdbx_seq_one_letter_code
_entity_poly.pdbx_strand_id
1 'polypeptide(L)'
;MKIGITIDGVVRDFITKFESVYDKYYPVELEEGEELPKRDINTLNLLEHFEFSGGTEELNKFLYIDSSLEIFGHAGETKLNSVEHLNQLHNLIEDMGHTPIVISKELNNSKPATLFFLSKLSAKVNNIVFVRDYDKKWEHVDILITANPTTLETKPKEKVSIKVINHYNKDCDADYTILDL
;
A
#
# COMPACT_ATOMS: atom_id res chain seq x y z
N MET A 1 8.40 -16.66 14.91
CA MET A 1 7.55 -15.45 14.87
C MET A 1 6.98 -15.31 13.47
N LYS A 2 5.86 -14.61 13.34
CA LYS A 2 5.25 -14.23 12.07
C LYS A 2 5.62 -12.78 11.74
N ILE A 3 6.26 -12.56 10.60
CA ILE A 3 6.72 -11.23 10.17
C ILE A 3 5.89 -10.82 8.96
N GLY A 4 5.08 -9.78 9.14
CA GLY A 4 4.20 -9.24 8.11
C GLY A 4 4.87 -8.16 7.29
N ILE A 5 4.58 -8.12 6.00
CA ILE A 5 5.03 -7.08 5.08
C ILE A 5 3.79 -6.58 4.33
N THR A 6 3.49 -5.28 4.44
CA THR A 6 2.38 -4.68 3.68
C THR A 6 2.81 -4.36 2.26
N ILE A 7 1.86 -4.19 1.36
CA ILE A 7 2.14 -3.97 -0.06
C ILE A 7 2.20 -2.48 -0.38
N ASP A 8 1.12 -1.74 -0.12
CA ASP A 8 1.01 -0.32 -0.47
C ASP A 8 1.99 0.54 0.32
N GLY A 9 2.76 1.36 -0.39
CA GLY A 9 3.77 2.25 0.17
C GLY A 9 5.05 1.55 0.65
N VAL A 10 5.10 0.21 0.59
CA VAL A 10 6.29 -0.60 0.90
C VAL A 10 6.88 -1.19 -0.38
N VAL A 11 6.05 -1.82 -1.18
CA VAL A 11 6.45 -2.50 -2.43
C VAL A 11 5.76 -1.87 -3.64
N ARG A 12 4.46 -1.57 -3.51
CA ARG A 12 3.60 -1.00 -4.55
C ARG A 12 3.47 0.51 -4.39
N ASP A 13 3.78 1.26 -5.43
CA ASP A 13 3.53 2.70 -5.50
C ASP A 13 2.06 2.99 -5.81
N PHE A 14 1.24 2.83 -4.77
CA PHE A 14 -0.20 3.01 -4.84
C PHE A 14 -0.58 4.46 -5.15
N ILE A 15 0.04 5.44 -4.48
CA ILE A 15 -0.37 6.84 -4.56
C ILE A 15 -0.15 7.41 -5.96
N THR A 16 1.04 7.25 -6.52
CA THR A 16 1.35 7.74 -7.87
C THR A 16 0.42 7.10 -8.91
N LYS A 17 0.14 5.79 -8.75
CA LYS A 17 -0.77 5.11 -9.67
C LYS A 17 -2.20 5.57 -9.50
N PHE A 18 -2.68 5.74 -8.27
CA PHE A 18 -4.00 6.25 -7.99
C PHE A 18 -4.20 7.65 -8.62
N GLU A 19 -3.26 8.57 -8.40
CA GLU A 19 -3.29 9.92 -8.97
C GLU A 19 -3.37 9.89 -10.49
N SER A 20 -2.51 9.11 -11.15
CA SER A 20 -2.52 8.95 -12.61
C SER A 20 -3.85 8.42 -13.15
N VAL A 21 -4.48 7.47 -12.45
CA VAL A 21 -5.78 6.90 -12.84
C VAL A 21 -6.91 7.89 -12.56
N TYR A 22 -6.84 8.61 -11.44
CA TYR A 22 -7.79 9.67 -11.12
C TYR A 22 -7.80 10.74 -12.21
N ASP A 23 -6.65 11.29 -12.58
CA ASP A 23 -6.55 12.35 -13.60
C ASP A 23 -7.05 11.91 -14.99
N LYS A 24 -6.94 10.61 -15.29
CA LYS A 24 -7.50 10.03 -16.52
C LYS A 24 -9.03 10.03 -16.54
N TYR A 25 -9.68 9.74 -15.40
CA TYR A 25 -11.14 9.62 -15.30
C TYR A 25 -11.84 10.91 -14.85
N TYR A 26 -11.10 11.79 -14.20
CA TYR A 26 -11.55 13.11 -13.74
C TYR A 26 -10.63 14.20 -14.30
N PRO A 27 -10.59 14.37 -15.65
CA PRO A 27 -9.70 15.33 -16.28
C PRO A 27 -10.04 16.76 -15.87
N VAL A 28 -9.02 17.53 -15.52
CA VAL A 28 -9.15 18.98 -15.33
C VAL A 28 -9.01 19.65 -16.69
N GLU A 29 -9.91 20.59 -17.02
CA GLU A 29 -9.74 21.44 -18.20
C GLU A 29 -8.56 22.39 -17.95
N LEU A 30 -7.50 22.23 -18.74
CA LEU A 30 -6.30 23.06 -18.67
C LEU A 30 -6.27 24.02 -19.88
N GLU A 31 -5.85 25.25 -19.65
CA GLU A 31 -5.54 26.17 -20.76
C GLU A 31 -4.22 25.76 -21.44
N GLU A 32 -4.02 26.21 -22.66
CA GLU A 32 -2.82 25.88 -23.45
C GLU A 32 -1.54 26.36 -22.74
N GLY A 33 -0.70 25.38 -22.32
CA GLY A 33 0.56 25.64 -21.60
C GLY A 33 0.47 25.50 -20.08
N GLU A 34 -0.70 25.19 -19.52
CA GLU A 34 -0.83 24.85 -18.10
C GLU A 34 -0.41 23.39 -17.83
N GLU A 35 0.29 23.18 -16.71
CA GLU A 35 0.58 21.86 -16.20
C GLU A 35 -0.48 21.40 -15.19
N LEU A 36 -0.71 20.10 -15.11
CA LEU A 36 -1.56 19.53 -14.06
C LEU A 36 -1.11 20.00 -12.67
N PRO A 37 -2.04 20.41 -11.80
CA PRO A 37 -1.70 20.84 -10.46
C PRO A 37 -1.04 19.69 -9.70
N LYS A 38 0.18 19.94 -9.20
CA LYS A 38 0.91 18.96 -8.39
C LYS A 38 0.25 18.87 -7.01
N ARG A 39 -0.29 17.70 -6.67
CA ARG A 39 -0.89 17.45 -5.35
C ARG A 39 0.19 17.10 -4.33
N ASP A 40 0.16 17.77 -3.18
CA ASP A 40 0.98 17.37 -2.02
C ASP A 40 0.18 16.41 -1.15
N ILE A 41 0.34 15.10 -1.42
CA ILE A 41 -0.40 14.05 -0.73
C ILE A 41 0.33 13.70 0.56
N ASN A 42 -0.06 14.36 1.63
CA ASN A 42 0.53 14.24 2.96
C ASN A 42 -0.31 13.40 3.94
N THR A 43 -1.46 12.89 3.51
CA THR A 43 -2.29 11.94 4.25
C THR A 43 -2.79 10.82 3.34
N LEU A 44 -3.23 9.68 3.91
CA LEU A 44 -3.93 8.62 3.17
C LEU A 44 -5.45 8.81 3.17
N ASN A 45 -5.96 9.93 3.71
CA ASN A 45 -7.35 10.31 3.49
C ASN A 45 -7.49 10.93 2.09
N LEU A 46 -7.71 10.09 1.09
CA LEU A 46 -7.72 10.52 -0.32
C LEU A 46 -8.78 11.59 -0.62
N LEU A 47 -9.85 11.70 0.17
CA LEU A 47 -10.87 12.74 0.00
C LEU A 47 -10.38 14.15 0.39
N GLU A 48 -9.24 14.27 1.05
CA GLU A 48 -8.59 15.57 1.29
C GLU A 48 -7.84 16.09 0.06
N HIS A 49 -7.51 15.22 -0.88
CA HIS A 49 -6.66 15.52 -2.03
C HIS A 49 -7.36 15.36 -3.38
N PHE A 50 -8.47 14.60 -3.41
CA PHE A 50 -9.19 14.24 -4.63
C PHE A 50 -10.70 14.45 -4.45
N GLU A 51 -11.32 15.08 -5.42
CA GLU A 51 -12.74 15.39 -5.39
C GLU A 51 -13.58 14.23 -5.92
N PHE A 52 -14.48 13.74 -5.07
CA PHE A 52 -15.50 12.76 -5.44
C PHE A 52 -16.86 13.29 -5.01
N SER A 53 -17.76 13.55 -5.97
CA SER A 53 -19.09 14.13 -5.69
C SER A 53 -19.93 13.28 -4.74
N GLY A 54 -19.80 11.94 -4.85
CA GLY A 54 -20.43 10.96 -3.95
C GLY A 54 -19.58 10.62 -2.72
N GLY A 55 -18.49 11.36 -2.44
CA GLY A 55 -17.65 11.17 -1.27
C GLY A 55 -17.06 9.77 -1.16
N THR A 56 -17.10 9.21 0.06
CA THR A 56 -16.51 7.91 0.37
C THR A 56 -17.09 6.76 -0.46
N GLU A 57 -18.39 6.81 -0.81
CA GLU A 57 -19.03 5.76 -1.59
C GLU A 57 -18.48 5.71 -3.01
N GLU A 58 -18.37 6.87 -3.66
CA GLU A 58 -17.80 6.98 -5.00
C GLU A 58 -16.32 6.62 -5.02
N LEU A 59 -15.54 7.09 -4.05
CA LEU A 59 -14.13 6.71 -3.89
C LEU A 59 -13.98 5.20 -3.76
N ASN A 60 -14.78 4.55 -2.91
CA ASN A 60 -14.73 3.09 -2.73
C ASN A 60 -15.13 2.34 -4.00
N LYS A 61 -16.13 2.82 -4.71
CA LYS A 61 -16.53 2.24 -6.00
C LYS A 61 -15.41 2.37 -7.03
N PHE A 62 -14.83 3.56 -7.16
CA PHE A 62 -13.70 3.83 -8.05
C PHE A 62 -12.51 2.92 -7.75
N LEU A 63 -12.09 2.85 -6.47
CA LEU A 63 -10.96 2.04 -6.02
C LEU A 63 -11.18 0.54 -6.21
N TYR A 64 -12.30 0.02 -5.69
CA TYR A 64 -12.45 -1.42 -5.45
C TYR A 64 -13.34 -2.13 -6.47
N ILE A 65 -13.99 -1.38 -7.39
CA ILE A 65 -14.87 -1.94 -8.40
C ILE A 65 -14.43 -1.50 -9.79
N ASP A 66 -14.50 -0.19 -10.09
CA ASP A 66 -14.38 0.32 -11.45
C ASP A 66 -12.93 0.32 -11.96
N SER A 67 -11.96 0.77 -11.16
CA SER A 67 -10.57 0.97 -11.57
C SER A 67 -9.57 0.08 -10.83
N SER A 68 -10.05 -0.94 -10.10
CA SER A 68 -9.20 -1.74 -9.20
C SER A 68 -8.03 -2.42 -9.90
N LEU A 69 -8.24 -2.99 -11.09
CA LEU A 69 -7.15 -3.63 -11.83
C LEU A 69 -6.10 -2.61 -12.29
N GLU A 70 -6.55 -1.45 -12.74
CA GLU A 70 -5.65 -0.39 -13.19
C GLU A 70 -4.83 0.17 -12.01
N ILE A 71 -5.49 0.46 -10.88
CA ILE A 71 -4.84 1.04 -9.70
C ILE A 71 -3.95 0.03 -8.99
N PHE A 72 -4.49 -1.14 -8.62
CA PHE A 72 -3.75 -2.11 -7.79
C PHE A 72 -2.92 -3.10 -8.62
N GLY A 73 -3.38 -3.49 -9.81
CA GLY A 73 -2.71 -4.48 -10.66
C GLY A 73 -1.62 -3.89 -11.55
N HIS A 74 -1.80 -2.65 -12.01
CA HIS A 74 -0.88 -1.99 -12.93
C HIS A 74 -0.06 -0.86 -12.29
N ALA A 75 -0.03 -0.78 -10.95
CA ALA A 75 0.90 0.09 -10.25
C ALA A 75 2.37 -0.26 -10.56
N GLY A 76 3.25 0.71 -10.33
CA GLY A 76 4.69 0.51 -10.27
C GLY A 76 5.16 0.03 -8.89
N GLU A 77 6.45 -0.22 -8.80
CA GLU A 77 7.13 -0.45 -7.53
C GLU A 77 7.44 0.89 -6.84
N THR A 78 7.49 0.89 -5.50
CA THR A 78 7.84 2.10 -4.72
C THR A 78 9.25 2.60 -5.00
N LYS A 79 10.17 1.67 -5.18
CA LYS A 79 11.57 1.91 -5.58
C LYS A 79 11.95 0.88 -6.63
N LEU A 80 13.05 1.15 -7.33
CA LEU A 80 13.62 0.17 -8.25
C LEU A 80 13.94 -1.11 -7.49
N ASN A 81 13.44 -2.25 -8.00
CA ASN A 81 13.63 -3.58 -7.42
C ASN A 81 12.98 -3.83 -6.03
N SER A 82 11.95 -3.07 -5.64
CA SER A 82 11.26 -3.32 -4.36
C SER A 82 10.72 -4.75 -4.23
N VAL A 83 10.26 -5.36 -5.32
CA VAL A 83 9.81 -6.75 -5.31
C VAL A 83 10.98 -7.74 -5.17
N GLU A 84 12.13 -7.45 -5.75
CA GLU A 84 13.33 -8.26 -5.53
C GLU A 84 13.79 -8.20 -4.08
N HIS A 85 13.77 -7.00 -3.47
CA HIS A 85 14.07 -6.84 -2.04
C HIS A 85 13.04 -7.56 -1.16
N LEU A 86 11.76 -7.52 -1.51
CA LEU A 86 10.74 -8.35 -0.86
C LEU A 86 11.09 -9.84 -0.91
N ASN A 87 11.52 -10.34 -2.07
CA ASN A 87 11.91 -11.74 -2.26
C ASN A 87 13.13 -12.10 -1.42
N GLN A 88 14.14 -11.23 -1.36
CA GLN A 88 15.34 -11.41 -0.54
C GLN A 88 15.00 -11.42 0.95
N LEU A 89 14.18 -10.46 1.41
CA LEU A 89 13.70 -10.39 2.78
C LEU A 89 12.88 -11.62 3.15
N HIS A 90 12.01 -12.09 2.25
CA HIS A 90 11.23 -13.31 2.46
C HIS A 90 12.13 -14.51 2.71
N ASN A 91 13.19 -14.71 1.90
CA ASN A 91 14.17 -15.78 2.08
C ASN A 91 14.90 -15.64 3.42
N LEU A 92 15.38 -14.44 3.75
CA LEU A 92 16.07 -14.18 5.00
C LEU A 92 15.21 -14.51 6.22
N ILE A 93 13.94 -14.14 6.21
CA ILE A 93 13.00 -14.44 7.29
C ILE A 93 12.82 -15.97 7.45
N GLU A 94 12.68 -16.70 6.33
CA GLU A 94 12.58 -18.16 6.34
C GLU A 94 13.87 -18.82 6.87
N ASP A 95 15.04 -18.37 6.40
CA ASP A 95 16.35 -18.89 6.82
C ASP A 95 16.60 -18.68 8.32
N MET A 96 16.04 -17.62 8.91
CA MET A 96 16.06 -17.37 10.35
C MET A 96 15.02 -18.19 11.14
N GLY A 97 14.26 -19.07 10.49
CA GLY A 97 13.25 -19.91 11.13
C GLY A 97 11.95 -19.16 11.48
N HIS A 98 11.69 -18.06 10.82
CA HIS A 98 10.46 -17.27 10.98
C HIS A 98 9.53 -17.44 9.78
N THR A 99 8.30 -16.96 9.89
CA THR A 99 7.28 -17.09 8.83
C THR A 99 7.00 -15.73 8.22
N PRO A 100 7.40 -15.47 6.97
CA PRO A 100 7.02 -14.27 6.25
C PRO A 100 5.55 -14.34 5.81
N ILE A 101 4.85 -13.21 5.93
CA ILE A 101 3.45 -13.07 5.52
C ILE A 101 3.30 -11.75 4.76
N VAL A 102 2.89 -11.82 3.52
CA VAL A 102 2.40 -10.63 2.81
C VAL A 102 0.99 -10.35 3.29
N ILE A 103 0.73 -9.12 3.75
CA ILE A 103 -0.58 -8.77 4.32
C ILE A 103 -1.08 -7.45 3.76
N SER A 104 -2.31 -7.44 3.23
CA SER A 104 -2.90 -6.25 2.63
C SER A 104 -4.36 -6.07 3.03
N LYS A 105 -4.79 -4.80 3.11
CA LYS A 105 -6.22 -4.48 3.19
C LYS A 105 -6.76 -4.43 1.78
N GLU A 106 -7.63 -5.38 1.46
CA GLU A 106 -8.20 -5.48 0.12
C GLU A 106 -9.71 -5.75 0.17
N LEU A 107 -10.44 -5.05 -0.67
CA LEU A 107 -11.89 -5.19 -0.83
C LEU A 107 -12.24 -5.57 -2.28
N ASN A 108 -13.31 -6.34 -2.45
CA ASN A 108 -13.86 -6.65 -3.78
C ASN A 108 -12.79 -7.04 -4.83
N ASN A 109 -12.74 -6.33 -5.95
CA ASN A 109 -11.88 -6.60 -7.10
C ASN A 109 -10.40 -6.23 -6.87
N SER A 110 -10.06 -5.53 -5.77
CA SER A 110 -8.64 -5.24 -5.48
C SER A 110 -7.85 -6.50 -5.10
N LYS A 111 -8.49 -7.54 -4.56
CA LYS A 111 -7.81 -8.81 -4.24
C LYS A 111 -7.20 -9.48 -5.48
N PRO A 112 -7.97 -9.81 -6.54
CA PRO A 112 -7.39 -10.36 -7.76
C PRO A 112 -6.42 -9.39 -8.44
N ALA A 113 -6.65 -8.09 -8.38
CA ALA A 113 -5.73 -7.09 -8.92
C ALA A 113 -4.38 -7.09 -8.19
N THR A 114 -4.38 -7.21 -6.86
CA THR A 114 -3.16 -7.32 -6.06
C THR A 114 -2.42 -8.63 -6.32
N LEU A 115 -3.12 -9.76 -6.46
CA LEU A 115 -2.50 -11.03 -6.86
C LEU A 115 -1.87 -10.93 -8.26
N PHE A 116 -2.52 -10.24 -9.19
CA PHE A 116 -1.95 -9.97 -10.51
C PHE A 116 -0.67 -9.12 -10.42
N PHE A 117 -0.66 -8.06 -9.61
CA PHE A 117 0.53 -7.23 -9.36
C PHE A 117 1.72 -8.06 -8.89
N LEU A 118 1.51 -8.86 -7.85
CA LEU A 118 2.55 -9.71 -7.27
C LEU A 118 3.05 -10.77 -8.27
N SER A 119 2.14 -11.41 -8.99
CA SER A 119 2.48 -12.43 -10.00
C SER A 119 3.24 -11.82 -11.18
N LYS A 120 2.81 -10.68 -11.70
CA LYS A 120 3.44 -9.98 -12.81
C LYS A 120 4.91 -9.65 -12.55
N LEU A 121 5.23 -9.32 -11.30
CA LEU A 121 6.58 -8.96 -10.86
C LEU A 121 7.36 -10.14 -10.25
N SER A 122 6.82 -11.35 -10.35
CA SER A 122 7.44 -12.56 -9.81
C SER A 122 7.74 -12.49 -8.31
N ALA A 123 6.84 -11.87 -7.54
CA ALA A 123 6.95 -11.81 -6.10
C ALA A 123 6.87 -13.22 -5.48
N LYS A 124 7.83 -13.56 -4.63
CA LYS A 124 7.81 -14.79 -3.83
C LYS A 124 6.82 -14.61 -2.68
N VAL A 125 5.64 -15.17 -2.79
CA VAL A 125 4.58 -15.06 -1.79
C VAL A 125 4.06 -16.44 -1.44
N ASN A 126 4.59 -17.03 -0.35
CA ASN A 126 4.13 -18.33 0.15
C ASN A 126 2.89 -18.18 1.03
N ASN A 127 2.80 -17.07 1.78
CA ASN A 127 1.68 -16.77 2.65
C ASN A 127 1.17 -15.36 2.38
N ILE A 128 -0.09 -15.24 1.98
CA ILE A 128 -0.78 -13.96 1.82
C ILE A 128 -2.05 -13.92 2.65
N VAL A 129 -2.28 -12.80 3.32
CA VAL A 129 -3.48 -12.54 4.11
C VAL A 129 -4.14 -11.26 3.63
N PHE A 130 -5.42 -11.33 3.30
CA PHE A 130 -6.24 -10.17 2.99
C PHE A 130 -7.17 -9.86 4.16
N VAL A 131 -7.09 -8.64 4.67
CA VAL A 131 -7.96 -8.13 5.74
C VAL A 131 -8.91 -7.07 5.19
N ARG A 132 -9.98 -6.77 5.95
CA ARG A 132 -10.94 -5.72 5.58
C ARG A 132 -10.58 -4.37 6.19
N ASP A 133 -9.94 -4.39 7.38
CA ASP A 133 -9.60 -3.20 8.17
C ASP A 133 -8.11 -3.20 8.50
N TYR A 134 -7.52 -2.00 8.67
CA TYR A 134 -6.07 -1.85 8.86
C TYR A 134 -5.57 -2.43 10.18
N ASP A 135 -6.34 -2.30 11.27
CA ASP A 135 -6.02 -2.82 12.60
C ASP A 135 -5.97 -4.36 12.63
N LYS A 136 -6.79 -5.02 11.79
CA LYS A 136 -6.85 -6.48 11.68
C LYS A 136 -5.56 -7.13 11.19
N LYS A 137 -4.65 -6.36 10.62
CA LYS A 137 -3.33 -6.87 10.23
C LYS A 137 -2.56 -7.43 11.44
N TRP A 138 -2.67 -6.78 12.59
CA TRP A 138 -1.98 -7.18 13.82
C TRP A 138 -2.42 -8.52 14.40
N GLU A 139 -3.59 -9.01 14.05
CA GLU A 139 -4.07 -10.34 14.48
C GLU A 139 -3.26 -11.49 13.84
N HIS A 140 -2.58 -11.23 12.73
CA HIS A 140 -1.89 -12.25 11.93
C HIS A 140 -0.38 -12.28 12.11
N VAL A 141 0.22 -11.25 12.70
CA VAL A 141 1.67 -11.06 12.73
C VAL A 141 2.18 -10.65 14.12
N ASP A 142 3.47 -10.88 14.38
CA ASP A 142 4.16 -10.44 15.59
C ASP A 142 4.98 -9.18 15.34
N ILE A 143 5.54 -9.07 14.13
CA ILE A 143 6.27 -7.90 13.61
C ILE A 143 5.61 -7.49 12.30
N LEU A 144 5.42 -6.18 12.06
CA LEU A 144 4.83 -5.68 10.84
C LEU A 144 5.66 -4.56 10.22
N ILE A 145 6.08 -4.78 8.97
CA ILE A 145 6.70 -3.77 8.12
C ILE A 145 5.58 -3.08 7.33
N THR A 146 5.40 -1.79 7.54
CA THR A 146 4.27 -1.05 6.96
C THR A 146 4.58 0.43 6.73
N ALA A 147 3.93 1.00 5.72
CA ALA A 147 3.92 2.44 5.49
C ALA A 147 2.59 3.10 5.93
N ASN A 148 1.60 2.31 6.34
CA ASN A 148 0.25 2.81 6.60
C ASN A 148 0.11 3.44 7.98
N PRO A 149 -0.27 4.76 8.09
CA PRO A 149 -0.41 5.48 9.36
C PRO A 149 -1.40 4.81 10.32
N THR A 150 -2.60 4.48 9.86
CA THR A 150 -3.63 3.86 10.69
C THR A 150 -3.16 2.52 11.28
N THR A 151 -2.42 1.75 10.49
CA THR A 151 -1.82 0.48 10.98
C THR A 151 -0.78 0.74 12.07
N LEU A 152 0.06 1.79 11.92
CA LEU A 152 1.06 2.16 12.94
C LEU A 152 0.38 2.64 14.24
N GLU A 153 -0.62 3.50 14.14
CA GLU A 153 -1.36 4.06 15.28
C GLU A 153 -2.14 3.00 16.07
N THR A 154 -2.61 1.95 15.38
CA THR A 154 -3.39 0.86 16.01
C THR A 154 -2.52 -0.30 16.51
N LYS A 155 -1.21 -0.12 16.59
CA LYS A 155 -0.26 -1.15 17.03
C LYS A 155 -0.52 -1.59 18.48
N PRO A 156 -0.75 -2.89 18.75
CA PRO A 156 -0.76 -3.42 20.11
C PRO A 156 0.62 -3.30 20.78
N LYS A 157 0.65 -3.11 22.10
CA LYS A 157 1.88 -2.86 22.85
C LYS A 157 2.91 -4.00 22.77
N GLU A 158 2.42 -5.23 22.66
CA GLU A 158 3.23 -6.46 22.57
C GLU A 158 3.76 -6.76 21.17
N LYS A 159 3.36 -5.99 20.17
CA LYS A 159 3.79 -6.15 18.77
C LYS A 159 4.87 -5.15 18.41
N VAL A 160 5.62 -5.46 17.34
CA VAL A 160 6.71 -4.62 16.84
C VAL A 160 6.35 -4.04 15.48
N SER A 161 6.51 -2.74 15.32
CA SER A 161 6.32 -2.02 14.05
C SER A 161 7.65 -1.61 13.44
N ILE A 162 7.77 -1.82 12.14
CA ILE A 162 8.86 -1.27 11.30
C ILE A 162 8.21 -0.36 10.26
N LYS A 163 8.40 0.93 10.42
CA LYS A 163 7.86 1.94 9.52
C LYS A 163 8.74 2.10 8.28
N VAL A 164 8.15 1.91 7.09
CA VAL A 164 8.74 2.41 5.84
C VAL A 164 8.31 3.85 5.65
N ILE A 165 9.26 4.78 5.63
CA ILE A 165 8.98 6.20 5.64
C ILE A 165 8.39 6.67 4.29
N ASN A 166 7.32 7.44 4.36
CA ASN A 166 6.66 8.09 3.23
C ASN A 166 6.23 9.50 3.62
N HIS A 167 5.80 10.31 2.65
CA HIS A 167 5.34 11.68 2.89
C HIS A 167 4.18 11.74 3.88
N TYR A 168 3.28 10.77 3.85
CA TYR A 168 2.04 10.72 4.63
C TYR A 168 2.16 10.04 6.00
N ASN A 169 3.36 9.60 6.41
CA ASN A 169 3.55 8.94 7.71
C ASN A 169 4.75 9.47 8.52
N LYS A 170 5.28 10.64 8.16
CA LYS A 170 6.48 11.20 8.80
C LYS A 170 6.31 11.32 10.32
N ASP A 171 5.14 11.77 10.75
CA ASP A 171 4.84 12.06 12.15
C ASP A 171 4.29 10.85 12.94
N CYS A 172 4.17 9.67 12.27
CA CYS A 172 3.73 8.46 12.94
C CYS A 172 4.85 7.81 13.74
N ASP A 173 4.57 7.42 14.98
CA ASP A 173 5.51 6.66 15.81
C ASP A 173 5.64 5.20 15.33
N ALA A 174 6.84 4.64 15.48
CA ALA A 174 7.14 3.24 15.24
C ALA A 174 8.33 2.79 16.09
N ASP A 175 8.45 1.47 16.34
CA ASP A 175 9.60 0.94 17.09
C ASP A 175 10.90 1.07 16.27
N TYR A 176 10.80 0.90 14.97
CA TYR A 176 11.91 1.07 14.02
C TYR A 176 11.43 1.80 12.75
N THR A 177 12.36 2.50 12.09
CA THR A 177 12.11 3.21 10.84
C THR A 177 13.18 2.86 9.82
N ILE A 178 12.75 2.58 8.58
CA ILE A 178 13.60 2.33 7.43
C ILE A 178 13.15 3.20 6.24
N LEU A 179 14.05 3.41 5.28
CA LEU A 179 13.74 4.22 4.08
C LEU A 179 13.00 3.40 3.02
N ASP A 180 13.39 2.15 2.86
CA ASP A 180 12.83 1.17 1.92
C ASP A 180 13.15 -0.26 2.42
N LEU A 181 12.73 -1.29 1.65
CA LEU A 181 13.07 -2.69 1.94
C LEU A 181 14.51 -3.00 1.58
#